data_5f19c3d38bdb9117eae54381027f6735
#
_entry.id   5f19c3d38bdb9117eae54381027f6735
#
_cell.length_a   1.000
_cell.length_b   1.000
_cell.length_c   1.000
_cell.angle_alpha   90.00
_cell.angle_beta   90.00
_cell.angle_gamma   90.00
#
_symmetry.space_group_name_H-M   'P 1'
#
loop_
_entity.id
_entity.type
_entity.pdbx_description
1 polymer ?
#
loop_
_entity_poly.entity_id
_entity_poly.type
_entity_poly.pdbx_seq_one_letter_code
_entity_poly.pdbx_strand_id
1 'polypeptide(L)'
;MLDQYIAVKSNEDLTQLYLFLKRYMNDKCQEYNVQYNKTNSYIIYVDKSCFNKASEAFAEYLVRNYVSFFIQELKESINYDISYDEEIELGDLLFQSVINCQKQKIINEIKEEIEEFSKTYSEINLDGFVTFAFRKYEQAICDCISDELIMIKAEEEYEKILSLVSEYISVSENYLNILNIDFLKNNSFICYDEFDNDITEMCKTKAAKEFGNEGNNFEDELLSILLTQNPNECKICLNGFDINDNLFHTLKRLFGDRIIFVT
;
A
#
# COMPACT_ATOMS: atom_id res chain seq x y z
N MET A 1 26.50 -26.11 30.55
CA MET A 1 25.86 -24.78 30.50
C MET A 1 25.39 -24.39 29.07
N LEU A 2 26.00 -24.96 28.00
CA LEU A 2 25.63 -24.66 26.60
C LEU A 2 24.37 -25.39 26.10
N ASP A 3 23.92 -26.45 26.75
CA ASP A 3 22.77 -27.25 26.32
C ASP A 3 21.39 -26.56 26.40
N GLN A 4 21.37 -25.36 27.00
CA GLN A 4 20.16 -24.55 27.13
C GLN A 4 20.01 -23.47 26.05
N TYR A 5 20.99 -23.32 25.16
CA TYR A 5 21.02 -22.29 24.15
C TYR A 5 21.04 -22.87 22.74
N ILE A 6 20.47 -22.11 21.82
CA ILE A 6 20.65 -22.28 20.37
C ILE A 6 21.60 -21.21 19.90
N ALA A 7 22.66 -21.60 19.17
CA ALA A 7 23.61 -20.67 18.60
C ALA A 7 23.24 -20.33 17.16
N VAL A 8 23.21 -19.06 16.83
CA VAL A 8 23.10 -18.57 15.44
C VAL A 8 24.41 -17.97 15.05
N LYS A 9 25.06 -18.50 14.03
CA LYS A 9 26.38 -18.11 13.55
C LYS A 9 26.32 -17.52 12.16
N SER A 10 27.22 -16.57 11.90
CA SER A 10 27.47 -16.00 10.56
C SER A 10 28.95 -15.63 10.42
N ASN A 11 29.39 -15.52 9.16
CA ASN A 11 30.68 -14.90 8.82
C ASN A 11 30.59 -13.38 8.81
N GLU A 12 29.36 -12.83 8.77
CA GLU A 12 29.09 -11.40 8.77
C GLU A 12 28.71 -10.88 10.16
N ASP A 13 28.84 -9.56 10.36
CA ASP A 13 28.51 -8.90 11.63
C ASP A 13 27.01 -9.00 11.94
N LEU A 14 26.66 -9.69 13.00
CA LEU A 14 25.29 -9.88 13.48
C LEU A 14 24.80 -8.79 14.44
N THR A 15 25.50 -7.66 14.53
CA THR A 15 25.12 -6.58 15.48
C THR A 15 23.70 -6.10 15.27
N GLN A 16 23.30 -5.89 14.02
CA GLN A 16 21.94 -5.40 13.71
C GLN A 16 20.87 -6.44 14.04
N LEU A 17 21.11 -7.69 13.70
CA LEU A 17 20.22 -8.80 14.07
C LEU A 17 20.11 -8.94 15.59
N TYR A 18 21.23 -8.84 16.31
CA TYR A 18 21.22 -8.89 17.78
C TYR A 18 20.38 -7.76 18.40
N LEU A 19 20.56 -6.53 17.90
CA LEU A 19 19.78 -5.37 18.39
C LEU A 19 18.30 -5.53 18.08
N PHE A 20 17.96 -6.01 16.89
CA PHE A 20 16.59 -6.29 16.50
C PHE A 20 15.95 -7.35 17.40
N LEU A 21 16.62 -8.49 17.59
CA LEU A 21 16.18 -9.54 18.50
C LEU A 21 15.97 -9.03 19.91
N LYS A 22 16.91 -8.27 20.44
CA LYS A 22 16.83 -7.73 21.79
C LYS A 22 15.62 -6.82 21.98
N ARG A 23 15.35 -5.94 21.00
CA ARG A 23 14.16 -5.08 21.00
C ARG A 23 12.88 -5.90 20.93
N TYR A 24 12.80 -6.81 19.97
CA TYR A 24 11.65 -7.68 19.78
C TYR A 24 11.30 -8.52 21.00
N MET A 25 12.33 -9.09 21.65
CA MET A 25 12.16 -9.92 22.85
C MET A 25 11.74 -9.09 24.05
N ASN A 26 12.25 -7.86 24.22
CA ASN A 26 11.79 -6.95 25.25
C ASN A 26 10.29 -6.69 25.21
N ASP A 27 9.75 -6.53 23.99
CA ASP A 27 8.34 -6.20 23.79
C ASP A 27 7.42 -7.41 23.96
N LYS A 28 7.92 -8.63 23.69
CA LYS A 28 7.08 -9.85 23.61
C LYS A 28 7.36 -10.91 24.68
N CYS A 29 8.43 -10.80 25.46
CA CYS A 29 8.83 -11.77 26.47
C CYS A 29 9.09 -11.11 27.84
N GLN A 30 8.56 -11.73 28.92
CA GLN A 30 8.82 -11.24 30.29
C GLN A 30 10.23 -11.56 30.76
N GLU A 31 10.76 -12.72 30.38
CA GLU A 31 12.13 -13.16 30.70
C GLU A 31 12.76 -13.72 29.40
N TYR A 32 13.94 -13.25 29.06
CA TYR A 32 14.71 -13.78 27.94
C TYR A 32 16.20 -13.61 28.18
N ASN A 33 17.01 -14.47 27.55
CA ASN A 33 18.46 -14.35 27.55
C ASN A 33 19.00 -14.49 26.14
N VAL A 34 19.55 -13.37 25.62
CA VAL A 34 20.18 -13.29 24.31
C VAL A 34 21.57 -12.71 24.51
N GLN A 35 22.59 -13.45 24.09
CA GLN A 35 24.00 -13.05 24.22
C GLN A 35 24.66 -12.96 22.86
N TYR A 36 25.53 -11.96 22.67
CA TYR A 36 26.28 -11.77 21.45
C TYR A 36 27.78 -11.87 21.70
N ASN A 37 28.46 -12.69 20.89
CA ASN A 37 29.91 -12.90 20.95
C ASN A 37 30.57 -12.55 19.61
N LYS A 38 31.62 -11.73 19.65
CA LYS A 38 32.38 -11.24 18.49
C LYS A 38 33.83 -11.78 18.36
N THR A 39 34.27 -12.64 19.26
CA THR A 39 35.72 -12.92 19.39
C THR A 39 36.36 -13.72 18.25
N ASN A 40 35.68 -14.74 17.71
CA ASN A 40 36.23 -15.58 16.63
C ASN A 40 35.24 -15.83 15.47
N SER A 41 33.99 -15.52 15.69
CA SER A 41 32.89 -15.56 14.74
C SER A 41 31.73 -14.75 15.32
N TYR A 42 30.83 -14.31 14.48
CA TYR A 42 29.64 -13.63 14.97
C TYR A 42 28.61 -14.66 15.41
N ILE A 43 28.38 -14.76 16.72
CA ILE A 43 27.48 -15.76 17.28
C ILE A 43 26.46 -15.08 18.21
N ILE A 44 25.18 -15.36 17.98
CA ILE A 44 24.10 -15.00 18.87
C ILE A 44 23.62 -16.28 19.57
N TYR A 45 23.61 -16.28 20.90
CA TYR A 45 23.07 -17.35 21.73
C TYR A 45 21.68 -16.95 22.20
N VAL A 46 20.70 -17.82 21.94
CA VAL A 46 19.30 -17.63 22.36
C VAL A 46 18.89 -18.77 23.25
N ASP A 47 18.30 -18.45 24.41
CA ASP A 47 17.76 -19.46 25.32
C ASP A 47 16.64 -20.26 24.64
N LYS A 48 16.71 -21.60 24.79
CA LYS A 48 15.73 -22.52 24.18
C LYS A 48 14.30 -22.26 24.64
N SER A 49 14.12 -21.78 25.87
CA SER A 49 12.78 -21.49 26.42
C SER A 49 12.04 -20.39 25.66
N CYS A 50 12.77 -19.46 25.04
CA CYS A 50 12.21 -18.35 24.28
C CYS A 50 12.48 -18.43 22.78
N PHE A 51 13.07 -19.53 22.29
CA PHE A 51 13.49 -19.66 20.89
C PHE A 51 12.33 -19.58 19.91
N ASN A 52 11.14 -20.03 20.27
CA ASN A 52 9.94 -19.88 19.41
C ASN A 52 9.63 -18.40 19.09
N LYS A 53 9.85 -17.49 20.05
CA LYS A 53 9.70 -16.04 19.82
C LYS A 53 10.89 -15.47 19.08
N ALA A 54 12.06 -15.98 19.32
CA ALA A 54 13.25 -15.57 18.60
C ALA A 54 13.21 -16.01 17.13
N SER A 55 12.67 -17.20 16.81
CA SER A 55 12.52 -17.67 15.42
C SER A 55 11.53 -16.81 14.63
N GLU A 56 10.47 -16.30 15.26
CA GLU A 56 9.56 -15.30 14.67
C GLU A 56 10.31 -14.00 14.35
N ALA A 57 11.10 -13.49 15.30
CA ALA A 57 11.92 -12.29 15.09
C ALA A 57 13.00 -12.50 14.00
N PHE A 58 13.62 -13.66 13.93
CA PHE A 58 14.55 -14.00 12.84
C PHE A 58 13.86 -13.97 11.47
N ALA A 59 12.68 -14.57 11.36
CA ALA A 59 11.91 -14.59 10.12
C ALA A 59 11.56 -13.15 9.68
N GLU A 60 11.05 -12.32 10.59
CA GLU A 60 10.76 -10.92 10.31
C GLU A 60 12.02 -10.15 9.87
N TYR A 61 13.15 -10.36 10.56
CA TYR A 61 14.40 -9.70 10.22
C TYR A 61 14.89 -10.05 8.81
N LEU A 62 14.81 -11.34 8.43
CA LEU A 62 15.21 -11.79 7.11
C LEU A 62 14.34 -11.17 6.01
N VAL A 63 13.02 -11.12 6.21
CA VAL A 63 12.11 -10.49 5.24
C VAL A 63 12.37 -8.99 5.14
N ARG A 64 12.55 -8.28 6.26
CA ARG A 64 12.88 -6.85 6.25
C ARG A 64 14.19 -6.54 5.52
N ASN A 65 15.23 -7.31 5.76
CA ASN A 65 16.51 -7.14 5.06
C ASN A 65 16.37 -7.38 3.56
N TYR A 66 15.58 -8.37 3.16
CA TYR A 66 15.32 -8.64 1.75
C TYR A 66 14.57 -7.49 1.08
N VAL A 67 13.56 -6.95 1.74
CA VAL A 67 12.83 -5.75 1.27
C VAL A 67 13.78 -4.56 1.13
N SER A 68 14.64 -4.31 2.11
CA SER A 68 15.62 -3.21 2.05
C SER A 68 16.61 -3.39 0.91
N PHE A 69 17.11 -4.60 0.69
CA PHE A 69 17.98 -4.94 -0.43
C PHE A 69 17.26 -4.69 -1.77
N PHE A 70 16.01 -5.11 -1.90
CA PHE A 70 15.21 -4.89 -3.11
C PHE A 70 15.01 -3.39 -3.43
N ILE A 71 14.75 -2.57 -2.41
CA ILE A 71 14.64 -1.11 -2.58
C ILE A 71 15.94 -0.53 -3.09
N GLN A 72 17.08 -0.98 -2.56
CA GLN A 72 18.40 -0.53 -3.02
C GLN A 72 18.65 -0.91 -4.49
N GLU A 73 18.33 -2.13 -4.91
CA GLU A 73 18.39 -2.53 -6.32
C GLU A 73 17.48 -1.70 -7.22
N LEU A 74 16.26 -1.37 -6.76
CA LEU A 74 15.35 -0.48 -7.48
C LEU A 74 15.96 0.92 -7.67
N LYS A 75 16.54 1.50 -6.62
CA LYS A 75 17.21 2.80 -6.72
C LYS A 75 18.30 2.81 -7.79
N GLU A 76 19.13 1.79 -7.79
CA GLU A 76 20.24 1.67 -8.75
C GLU A 76 19.75 1.46 -10.20
N SER A 77 18.67 0.70 -10.38
CA SER A 77 18.14 0.34 -11.71
C SER A 77 17.33 1.45 -12.39
N ILE A 78 16.63 2.29 -11.61
CA ILE A 78 15.65 3.27 -12.13
C ILE A 78 16.18 4.71 -11.98
N ASN A 79 17.34 4.93 -11.36
CA ASN A 79 17.86 6.25 -11.01
C ASN A 79 16.83 7.08 -10.20
N TYR A 80 16.08 6.41 -9.33
CA TYR A 80 15.01 6.99 -8.54
C TYR A 80 15.61 7.63 -7.29
N ASP A 81 15.59 8.96 -7.26
CA ASP A 81 16.15 9.72 -6.14
C ASP A 81 15.11 9.79 -5.02
N ILE A 82 15.16 8.83 -4.10
CA ILE A 82 14.31 8.77 -2.90
C ILE A 82 15.12 9.31 -1.72
N SER A 83 14.56 10.22 -0.94
CA SER A 83 15.18 10.67 0.31
C SER A 83 15.26 9.53 1.34
N TYR A 84 16.12 9.69 2.35
CA TYR A 84 16.27 8.65 3.39
C TYR A 84 14.98 8.36 4.15
N ASP A 85 14.19 9.40 4.43
CA ASP A 85 12.92 9.26 5.15
C ASP A 85 11.88 8.53 4.29
N GLU A 86 11.77 8.86 3.00
CA GLU A 86 10.90 8.16 2.05
C GLU A 86 11.31 6.70 1.86
N GLU A 87 12.61 6.39 1.91
CA GLU A 87 13.11 5.01 1.86
C GLU A 87 12.64 4.17 3.05
N ILE A 88 12.66 4.76 4.26
CA ILE A 88 12.18 4.09 5.46
C ILE A 88 10.67 3.85 5.37
N GLU A 89 9.90 4.85 4.96
CA GLU A 89 8.45 4.74 4.81
C GLU A 89 8.08 3.69 3.76
N LEU A 90 8.72 3.71 2.60
CA LEU A 90 8.53 2.71 1.56
C LEU A 90 8.91 1.31 2.05
N GLY A 91 10.03 1.18 2.78
CA GLY A 91 10.47 -0.08 3.35
C GLY A 91 9.45 -0.68 4.33
N ASP A 92 8.90 0.12 5.22
CA ASP A 92 7.87 -0.32 6.15
C ASP A 92 6.56 -0.67 5.44
N LEU A 93 6.16 0.08 4.43
CA LEU A 93 4.96 -0.18 3.64
C LEU A 93 5.08 -1.50 2.86
N LEU A 94 6.18 -1.71 2.16
CA LEU A 94 6.44 -2.95 1.42
C LEU A 94 6.56 -4.16 2.35
N PHE A 95 7.17 -4.01 3.52
CA PHE A 95 7.19 -5.07 4.52
C PHE A 95 5.78 -5.41 5.02
N GLN A 96 4.94 -4.41 5.29
CA GLN A 96 3.54 -4.64 5.66
C GLN A 96 2.76 -5.34 4.55
N SER A 97 3.01 -5.00 3.29
CA SER A 97 2.40 -5.68 2.15
C SER A 97 2.75 -7.16 2.11
N VAL A 98 4.02 -7.53 2.29
CA VAL A 98 4.45 -8.94 2.37
C VAL A 98 3.72 -9.67 3.50
N ILE A 99 3.56 -9.02 4.68
CA ILE A 99 2.82 -9.60 5.80
C ILE A 99 1.34 -9.82 5.42
N ASN A 100 0.71 -8.84 4.78
CA ASN A 100 -0.72 -8.83 4.49
C ASN A 100 -1.10 -9.71 3.28
N CYS A 101 -0.30 -9.70 2.21
CA CYS A 101 -0.53 -10.40 0.95
C CYS A 101 -0.71 -11.92 1.14
N GLN A 102 0.11 -12.52 1.99
CA GLN A 102 0.08 -13.95 2.30
C GLN A 102 -0.38 -14.24 3.74
N LYS A 103 -1.06 -13.28 4.40
CA LYS A 103 -1.59 -13.41 5.77
C LYS A 103 -0.56 -14.00 6.75
N GLN A 104 0.62 -13.41 6.80
CA GLN A 104 1.73 -13.90 7.63
C GLN A 104 2.28 -15.29 7.24
N LYS A 105 1.79 -15.88 6.15
CA LYS A 105 2.15 -17.25 5.77
C LYS A 105 3.65 -17.40 5.55
N ILE A 106 4.26 -16.49 4.78
CA ILE A 106 5.71 -16.52 4.48
C ILE A 106 6.55 -16.46 5.77
N ILE A 107 6.24 -15.51 6.67
CA ILE A 107 6.96 -15.38 7.94
C ILE A 107 6.78 -16.64 8.81
N ASN A 108 5.57 -17.18 8.86
CA ASN A 108 5.31 -18.41 9.63
C ASN A 108 6.06 -19.63 9.05
N GLU A 109 6.10 -19.77 7.72
CA GLU A 109 6.83 -20.85 7.07
C GLU A 109 8.35 -20.73 7.31
N ILE A 110 8.92 -19.53 7.20
CA ILE A 110 10.33 -19.29 7.52
C ILE A 110 10.60 -19.60 9.01
N LYS A 111 9.74 -19.15 9.90
CA LYS A 111 9.81 -19.44 11.33
C LYS A 111 9.80 -20.94 11.60
N GLU A 112 8.83 -21.67 11.04
CA GLU A 112 8.72 -23.13 11.22
C GLU A 112 9.99 -23.84 10.73
N GLU A 113 10.57 -23.40 9.64
CA GLU A 113 11.82 -23.96 9.11
C GLU A 113 13.00 -23.69 10.04
N ILE A 114 13.14 -22.48 10.58
CA ILE A 114 14.15 -22.16 11.59
C ILE A 114 13.98 -23.04 12.84
N GLU A 115 12.73 -23.24 13.29
CA GLU A 115 12.44 -24.11 14.42
C GLU A 115 12.75 -25.58 14.14
N GLU A 116 12.51 -26.07 12.94
CA GLU A 116 12.88 -27.42 12.53
C GLU A 116 14.38 -27.63 12.53
N PHE A 117 15.13 -26.68 11.98
CA PHE A 117 16.59 -26.70 12.06
C PHE A 117 17.07 -26.76 13.52
N SER A 118 16.47 -25.99 14.41
CA SER A 118 16.85 -25.93 15.83
C SER A 118 16.57 -27.22 16.62
N LYS A 119 15.58 -28.01 16.17
CA LYS A 119 15.27 -29.32 16.80
C LYS A 119 16.38 -30.36 16.49
N THR A 120 16.97 -30.22 15.31
CA THR A 120 18.00 -31.17 14.83
C THR A 120 19.40 -30.72 15.23
N TYR A 121 19.64 -29.42 15.22
CA TYR A 121 20.95 -28.81 15.45
C TYR A 121 20.86 -27.77 16.57
N SER A 122 21.83 -27.80 17.49
CA SER A 122 21.98 -26.74 18.51
C SER A 122 22.61 -25.46 17.96
N GLU A 123 22.95 -25.45 16.69
CA GLU A 123 23.67 -24.40 16.00
C GLU A 123 23.10 -24.18 14.59
N ILE A 124 22.72 -22.94 14.27
CA ILE A 124 22.19 -22.53 12.98
C ILE A 124 23.25 -21.67 12.29
N ASN A 125 23.72 -22.10 11.11
CA ASN A 125 24.52 -21.27 10.23
C ASN A 125 23.58 -20.36 9.42
N LEU A 126 23.56 -19.07 9.74
CA LEU A 126 22.66 -18.11 9.12
C LEU A 126 22.96 -17.92 7.63
N ASP A 127 24.24 -17.86 7.24
CA ASP A 127 24.63 -17.66 5.84
C ASP A 127 24.15 -18.84 4.98
N GLY A 128 24.31 -20.07 5.51
CA GLY A 128 23.78 -21.28 4.87
C GLY A 128 22.26 -21.30 4.82
N PHE A 129 21.59 -20.88 5.90
CA PHE A 129 20.14 -20.79 5.93
C PHE A 129 19.61 -19.81 4.87
N VAL A 130 20.18 -18.62 4.78
CA VAL A 130 19.80 -17.62 3.78
C VAL A 130 20.03 -18.16 2.37
N THR A 131 21.17 -18.76 2.10
CA THR A 131 21.54 -19.23 0.76
C THR A 131 20.64 -20.39 0.28
N PHE A 132 20.25 -21.32 1.16
CA PHE A 132 19.61 -22.58 0.75
C PHE A 132 18.15 -22.67 1.14
N ALA A 133 17.76 -22.16 2.30
CA ALA A 133 16.42 -22.30 2.83
C ALA A 133 15.55 -21.08 2.53
N PHE A 134 16.07 -19.88 2.76
CA PHE A 134 15.33 -18.64 2.53
C PHE A 134 15.07 -18.34 1.06
N ARG A 135 15.99 -18.74 0.17
CA ARG A 135 15.90 -18.45 -1.27
C ARG A 135 14.58 -18.88 -1.94
N LYS A 136 13.94 -19.93 -1.44
CA LYS A 136 12.66 -20.39 -1.98
C LYS A 136 11.50 -19.39 -1.74
N TYR A 137 11.66 -18.47 -0.79
CA TYR A 137 10.67 -17.43 -0.47
C TYR A 137 10.87 -16.13 -1.25
N GLU A 138 12.06 -15.94 -1.83
CA GLU A 138 12.43 -14.71 -2.55
C GLU A 138 11.39 -14.34 -3.62
N GLN A 139 11.00 -15.31 -4.45
CA GLN A 139 10.02 -15.05 -5.51
C GLN A 139 8.66 -14.61 -4.97
N ALA A 140 8.15 -15.27 -3.94
CA ALA A 140 6.87 -14.92 -3.34
C ALA A 140 6.91 -13.53 -2.67
N ILE A 141 8.05 -13.16 -2.06
CA ILE A 141 8.26 -11.83 -1.51
C ILE A 141 8.33 -10.79 -2.63
N CYS A 142 9.08 -11.06 -3.71
CA CYS A 142 9.14 -10.18 -4.88
C CYS A 142 7.78 -9.94 -5.52
N ASP A 143 6.96 -10.98 -5.66
CA ASP A 143 5.62 -10.87 -6.22
C ASP A 143 4.75 -9.92 -5.37
N CYS A 144 4.74 -10.08 -4.04
CA CYS A 144 4.01 -9.18 -3.13
C CYS A 144 4.51 -7.73 -3.21
N ILE A 145 5.83 -7.53 -3.27
CA ILE A 145 6.43 -6.19 -3.38
C ILE A 145 6.05 -5.56 -4.73
N SER A 146 6.09 -6.33 -5.81
CA SER A 146 5.77 -5.84 -7.16
C SER A 146 4.31 -5.41 -7.26
N ASP A 147 3.39 -6.18 -6.71
CA ASP A 147 1.96 -5.85 -6.67
C ASP A 147 1.72 -4.54 -5.91
N GLU A 148 2.36 -4.36 -4.75
CA GLU A 148 2.25 -3.14 -3.96
C GLU A 148 2.82 -1.92 -4.68
N LEU A 149 3.98 -2.06 -5.33
CA LEU A 149 4.58 -0.97 -6.10
C LEU A 149 3.70 -0.54 -7.29
N ILE A 150 2.99 -1.49 -7.92
CA ILE A 150 2.01 -1.16 -8.96
C ILE A 150 0.86 -0.34 -8.37
N MET A 151 0.35 -0.71 -7.20
CA MET A 151 -0.71 0.04 -6.51
C MET A 151 -0.27 1.44 -6.12
N ILE A 152 0.93 1.59 -5.55
CA ILE A 152 1.50 2.91 -5.18
C ILE A 152 1.59 3.82 -6.41
N LYS A 153 2.14 3.31 -7.52
CA LYS A 153 2.25 4.07 -8.77
C LYS A 153 0.89 4.47 -9.34
N ALA A 154 -0.07 3.55 -9.31
CA ALA A 154 -1.43 3.85 -9.77
C ALA A 154 -2.08 4.97 -8.92
N GLU A 155 -1.88 4.95 -7.60
CA GLU A 155 -2.35 6.01 -6.71
C GLU A 155 -1.67 7.35 -7.00
N GLU A 156 -0.35 7.36 -7.16
CA GLU A 156 0.38 8.59 -7.53
C GLU A 156 -0.07 9.18 -8.87
N GLU A 157 -0.33 8.34 -9.86
CA GLU A 157 -0.84 8.77 -11.17
C GLU A 157 -2.26 9.32 -11.04
N TYR A 158 -3.10 8.67 -10.25
CA TYR A 158 -4.45 9.14 -9.95
C TYR A 158 -4.44 10.51 -9.28
N GLU A 159 -3.58 10.70 -8.27
CA GLU A 159 -3.40 11.99 -7.60
C GLU A 159 -2.95 13.10 -8.56
N LYS A 160 -2.03 12.80 -9.45
CA LYS A 160 -1.58 13.76 -10.49
C LYS A 160 -2.73 14.15 -11.41
N ILE A 161 -3.53 13.18 -11.85
CA ILE A 161 -4.71 13.44 -12.68
C ILE A 161 -5.72 14.32 -11.94
N LEU A 162 -6.04 14.00 -10.69
CA LEU A 162 -6.95 14.81 -9.88
C LEU A 162 -6.44 16.24 -9.69
N SER A 163 -5.14 16.42 -9.49
CA SER A 163 -4.54 17.76 -9.38
C SER A 163 -4.69 18.56 -10.67
N LEU A 164 -4.42 17.97 -11.83
CA LEU A 164 -4.59 18.61 -13.14
C LEU A 164 -6.05 18.97 -13.42
N VAL A 165 -6.98 18.07 -13.10
CA VAL A 165 -8.43 18.31 -13.25
C VAL A 165 -8.89 19.42 -12.31
N SER A 166 -8.41 19.44 -11.07
CA SER A 166 -8.71 20.51 -10.11
C SER A 166 -8.19 21.87 -10.58
N GLU A 167 -7.00 21.91 -11.16
CA GLU A 167 -6.46 23.13 -11.77
C GLU A 167 -7.33 23.58 -12.94
N TYR A 168 -7.73 22.66 -13.84
CA TYR A 168 -8.64 22.95 -14.95
C TYR A 168 -9.95 23.55 -14.43
N ILE A 169 -10.58 22.96 -13.41
CA ILE A 169 -11.83 23.45 -12.79
C ILE A 169 -11.63 24.89 -12.25
N SER A 170 -10.48 25.18 -11.66
CA SER A 170 -10.21 26.48 -11.04
C SER A 170 -10.06 27.63 -12.02
N VAL A 171 -9.57 27.34 -13.25
CA VAL A 171 -9.36 28.35 -14.31
C VAL A 171 -10.48 28.39 -15.34
N SER A 172 -11.35 27.38 -15.36
CA SER A 172 -12.50 27.31 -16.28
C SER A 172 -13.60 28.27 -15.86
N GLU A 173 -14.25 28.87 -16.85
CA GLU A 173 -15.43 29.71 -16.59
C GLU A 173 -16.60 28.88 -16.05
N ASN A 174 -17.33 29.45 -15.09
CA ASN A 174 -18.56 28.85 -14.60
C ASN A 174 -19.69 29.14 -15.59
N TYR A 175 -20.18 28.11 -16.27
CA TYR A 175 -21.23 28.28 -17.27
C TYR A 175 -22.65 28.25 -16.67
N LEU A 176 -22.82 27.61 -15.50
CA LEU A 176 -24.07 27.54 -14.76
C LEU A 176 -23.85 28.01 -13.33
N ASN A 177 -24.84 28.76 -12.81
CA ASN A 177 -24.80 29.12 -11.41
C ASN A 177 -25.20 27.93 -10.53
N ILE A 178 -26.34 27.32 -10.83
CA ILE A 178 -26.83 26.14 -10.14
C ILE A 178 -27.12 25.05 -11.18
N LEU A 179 -26.69 23.83 -10.88
CA LEU A 179 -27.00 22.62 -11.63
C LEU A 179 -27.67 21.61 -10.68
N ASN A 180 -28.87 21.20 -11.01
CA ASN A 180 -29.58 20.14 -10.27
C ASN A 180 -29.55 18.87 -11.12
N ILE A 181 -29.19 17.73 -10.52
CA ILE A 181 -29.06 16.43 -11.19
C ILE A 181 -29.91 15.42 -10.44
N ASP A 182 -30.88 14.85 -11.11
CA ASP A 182 -31.70 13.77 -10.57
C ASP A 182 -31.31 12.43 -11.14
N PHE A 183 -30.82 11.51 -10.31
CA PHE A 183 -30.51 10.16 -10.71
C PHE A 183 -31.76 9.33 -10.91
N LEU A 184 -31.75 8.52 -11.98
CA LEU A 184 -32.84 7.62 -12.35
C LEU A 184 -32.41 6.15 -12.17
N LYS A 185 -33.37 5.27 -11.91
CA LYS A 185 -33.11 3.83 -11.63
C LYS A 185 -32.47 3.04 -12.76
N ASN A 186 -32.42 3.59 -13.98
CA ASN A 186 -31.85 2.94 -15.17
C ASN A 186 -30.41 3.35 -15.46
N ASN A 187 -29.65 3.80 -14.46
CA ASN A 187 -28.29 4.34 -14.61
C ASN A 187 -28.26 5.51 -15.62
N SER A 188 -29.20 6.42 -15.49
CA SER A 188 -29.21 7.69 -16.21
C SER A 188 -29.54 8.82 -15.24
N PHE A 189 -29.48 10.04 -15.73
CA PHE A 189 -29.81 11.22 -14.95
C PHE A 189 -30.46 12.29 -15.82
N ILE A 190 -31.12 13.24 -15.16
CA ILE A 190 -31.65 14.44 -15.78
C ILE A 190 -31.00 15.65 -15.12
N CYS A 191 -30.60 16.61 -15.94
CA CYS A 191 -29.97 17.86 -15.51
C CYS A 191 -30.99 19.00 -15.62
N TYR A 192 -31.13 19.79 -14.56
CA TYR A 192 -31.97 20.97 -14.53
C TYR A 192 -31.16 22.21 -14.20
N ASP A 193 -31.55 23.34 -14.78
CA ASP A 193 -31.02 24.66 -14.41
C ASP A 193 -31.66 25.21 -13.11
N GLU A 194 -31.29 26.42 -12.73
CA GLU A 194 -31.84 27.14 -11.57
C GLU A 194 -33.34 27.47 -11.67
N PHE A 195 -33.94 27.32 -12.86
CA PHE A 195 -35.35 27.55 -13.13
C PHE A 195 -36.17 26.28 -13.37
N ASP A 196 -35.58 25.11 -13.02
CA ASP A 196 -36.16 23.79 -13.23
C ASP A 196 -36.38 23.41 -14.71
N ASN A 197 -35.69 24.04 -15.64
CA ASN A 197 -35.74 23.63 -17.04
C ASN A 197 -34.83 22.41 -17.25
N ASP A 198 -35.32 21.41 -17.99
CA ASP A 198 -34.51 20.27 -18.42
C ASP A 198 -33.46 20.72 -19.45
N ILE A 199 -32.20 20.65 -19.06
CA ILE A 199 -31.03 21.01 -19.88
C ILE A 199 -30.15 19.82 -20.19
N THR A 200 -30.63 18.60 -19.98
CA THR A 200 -29.86 17.36 -20.10
C THR A 200 -29.16 17.24 -21.45
N GLU A 201 -29.88 17.40 -22.57
CA GLU A 201 -29.33 17.28 -23.90
C GLU A 201 -28.31 18.39 -24.23
N MET A 202 -28.52 19.58 -23.68
CA MET A 202 -27.57 20.69 -23.83
C MET A 202 -26.26 20.33 -23.12
N CYS A 203 -26.34 19.85 -21.87
CA CYS A 203 -25.17 19.46 -21.08
C CYS A 203 -24.42 18.31 -21.76
N LYS A 204 -25.11 17.27 -22.20
CA LYS A 204 -24.52 16.13 -22.92
C LYS A 204 -23.84 16.53 -24.22
N THR A 205 -24.52 17.35 -25.03
CA THR A 205 -23.95 17.85 -26.29
C THR A 205 -22.68 18.66 -26.09
N LYS A 206 -22.63 19.47 -25.03
CA LYS A 206 -21.47 20.29 -24.71
C LYS A 206 -20.32 19.42 -24.19
N ALA A 207 -20.59 18.50 -23.26
CA ALA A 207 -19.61 17.56 -22.76
C ALA A 207 -19.02 16.69 -23.88
N ALA A 208 -19.87 16.21 -24.78
CA ALA A 208 -19.44 15.42 -25.95
C ALA A 208 -18.52 16.19 -26.92
N LYS A 209 -18.70 17.49 -27.07
CA LYS A 209 -17.83 18.33 -27.90
C LYS A 209 -16.43 18.50 -27.27
N GLU A 210 -16.34 18.55 -25.96
CA GLU A 210 -15.08 18.79 -25.24
C GLU A 210 -14.32 17.47 -24.99
N PHE A 211 -15.01 16.42 -24.58
CA PHE A 211 -14.40 15.16 -24.15
C PHE A 211 -14.63 13.97 -25.10
N GLY A 212 -15.44 14.14 -26.15
CA GLY A 212 -15.77 13.09 -27.09
C GLY A 212 -16.99 12.24 -26.64
N ASN A 213 -17.46 11.38 -27.55
CA ASN A 213 -18.66 10.54 -27.35
C ASN A 213 -18.32 9.05 -27.17
N GLU A 214 -17.05 8.66 -27.12
CA GLU A 214 -16.69 7.26 -27.18
C GLU A 214 -16.83 6.57 -25.82
N GLY A 215 -17.84 5.70 -25.72
CA GLY A 215 -17.92 4.62 -24.73
C GLY A 215 -18.15 5.03 -23.29
N ASN A 216 -18.66 6.22 -23.05
CA ASN A 216 -18.84 6.73 -21.70
C ASN A 216 -19.88 5.93 -20.92
N ASN A 217 -19.46 5.37 -19.80
CA ASN A 217 -20.41 4.87 -18.81
C ASN A 217 -21.11 6.04 -18.12
N PHE A 218 -22.11 5.74 -17.28
CA PHE A 218 -22.88 6.73 -16.51
C PHE A 218 -21.97 7.69 -15.71
N GLU A 219 -20.93 7.17 -15.08
CA GLU A 219 -20.02 7.93 -14.21
C GLU A 219 -19.16 8.90 -15.01
N ASP A 220 -18.63 8.46 -16.15
CA ASP A 220 -17.83 9.28 -17.06
C ASP A 220 -18.65 10.41 -17.67
N GLU A 221 -19.92 10.11 -18.05
CA GLU A 221 -20.83 11.11 -18.61
C GLU A 221 -21.17 12.18 -17.56
N LEU A 222 -21.45 11.77 -16.33
CA LEU A 222 -21.71 12.69 -15.21
C LEU A 222 -20.50 13.58 -14.93
N LEU A 223 -19.31 13.00 -14.83
CA LEU A 223 -18.09 13.75 -14.58
C LEU A 223 -17.80 14.75 -15.71
N SER A 224 -17.94 14.33 -16.97
CA SER A 224 -17.74 15.18 -18.15
C SER A 224 -18.69 16.39 -18.14
N ILE A 225 -19.95 16.19 -17.77
CA ILE A 225 -20.94 17.28 -17.63
C ILE A 225 -20.52 18.24 -16.53
N LEU A 226 -20.16 17.73 -15.36
CA LEU A 226 -19.75 18.57 -14.23
C LEU A 226 -18.50 19.38 -14.55
N LEU A 227 -17.53 18.79 -15.24
CA LEU A 227 -16.32 19.49 -15.68
C LEU A 227 -16.62 20.57 -16.72
N THR A 228 -17.48 20.28 -17.69
CA THR A 228 -17.84 21.20 -18.78
C THR A 228 -18.72 22.36 -18.30
N GLN A 229 -19.68 22.07 -17.41
CA GLN A 229 -20.57 23.11 -16.91
C GLN A 229 -19.93 23.93 -15.77
N ASN A 230 -19.01 23.32 -15.02
CA ASN A 230 -18.32 23.91 -13.88
C ASN A 230 -19.26 24.76 -12.99
N PRO A 231 -20.34 24.19 -12.43
CA PRO A 231 -21.35 24.94 -11.68
C PRO A 231 -20.78 25.51 -10.38
N ASN A 232 -21.30 26.68 -9.96
CA ASN A 232 -21.00 27.22 -8.62
C ASN A 232 -21.58 26.36 -7.51
N GLU A 233 -22.77 25.78 -7.73
CA GLU A 233 -23.43 24.84 -6.84
C GLU A 233 -24.07 23.72 -7.67
N CYS A 234 -23.89 22.48 -7.24
CA CYS A 234 -24.54 21.32 -7.85
C CYS A 234 -25.26 20.49 -6.80
N LYS A 235 -26.57 20.27 -6.97
CA LYS A 235 -27.34 19.36 -6.14
C LYS A 235 -27.58 18.06 -6.89
N ILE A 236 -27.17 16.96 -6.29
CA ILE A 236 -27.35 15.62 -6.86
C ILE A 236 -28.36 14.87 -5.99
N CYS A 237 -29.55 14.67 -6.54
CA CYS A 237 -30.59 13.90 -5.90
C CYS A 237 -30.45 12.42 -6.27
N LEU A 238 -30.16 11.59 -5.27
CA LEU A 238 -29.86 10.17 -5.49
C LEU A 238 -31.11 9.33 -5.78
N ASN A 239 -32.29 9.71 -5.31
CA ASN A 239 -33.54 8.98 -5.53
C ASN A 239 -33.48 7.48 -5.21
N GLY A 240 -32.64 7.10 -4.20
CA GLY A 240 -32.40 5.72 -3.83
C GLY A 240 -31.42 5.00 -4.77
N PHE A 241 -30.67 5.74 -5.59
CA PHE A 241 -29.52 5.21 -6.33
C PHE A 241 -28.33 5.04 -5.39
N ASP A 242 -27.66 3.89 -5.49
CA ASP A 242 -26.46 3.60 -4.72
C ASP A 242 -25.24 4.09 -5.51
N ILE A 243 -24.70 5.24 -5.11
CA ILE A 243 -23.53 5.81 -5.76
C ILE A 243 -22.27 5.01 -5.35
N ASN A 244 -21.42 4.72 -6.31
CA ASN A 244 -20.12 4.10 -6.07
C ASN A 244 -19.26 5.01 -5.17
N ASP A 245 -18.65 4.44 -4.13
CA ASP A 245 -17.79 5.17 -3.19
C ASP A 245 -16.65 5.92 -3.89
N ASN A 246 -16.05 5.34 -4.93
CA ASN A 246 -14.99 5.97 -5.69
C ASN A 246 -15.47 7.24 -6.41
N LEU A 247 -16.62 7.15 -7.07
CA LEU A 247 -17.24 8.32 -7.73
C LEU A 247 -17.58 9.40 -6.70
N PHE A 248 -18.19 9.02 -5.58
CA PHE A 248 -18.53 9.95 -4.50
C PHE A 248 -17.29 10.70 -4.00
N HIS A 249 -16.19 9.97 -3.70
CA HIS A 249 -14.94 10.56 -3.25
C HIS A 249 -14.30 11.46 -4.31
N THR A 250 -14.28 11.01 -5.57
CA THR A 250 -13.76 11.81 -6.69
C THR A 250 -14.50 13.13 -6.84
N LEU A 251 -15.83 13.09 -6.84
CA LEU A 251 -16.67 14.29 -6.96
C LEU A 251 -16.45 15.25 -5.78
N LYS A 252 -16.44 14.73 -4.55
CA LYS A 252 -16.16 15.54 -3.35
C LYS A 252 -14.78 16.15 -3.38
N ARG A 253 -13.80 15.44 -3.89
CA ARG A 253 -12.42 15.91 -3.97
C ARG A 253 -12.22 17.01 -5.02
N LEU A 254 -12.86 16.87 -6.19
CA LEU A 254 -12.75 17.83 -7.28
C LEU A 254 -13.58 19.10 -7.05
N PHE A 255 -14.78 18.97 -6.52
CA PHE A 255 -15.74 20.08 -6.41
C PHE A 255 -15.98 20.56 -4.98
N GLY A 256 -15.54 19.80 -3.97
CA GLY A 256 -15.65 20.17 -2.55
C GLY A 256 -17.09 20.40 -2.12
N ASP A 257 -17.30 21.54 -1.47
CA ASP A 257 -18.62 21.95 -0.95
C ASP A 257 -19.60 22.41 -2.03
N ARG A 258 -19.13 22.57 -3.29
CA ARG A 258 -20.01 22.91 -4.40
C ARG A 258 -20.98 21.77 -4.76
N ILE A 259 -20.63 20.50 -4.42
CA ILE A 259 -21.53 19.36 -4.62
C ILE A 259 -22.24 18.99 -3.33
N ILE A 260 -23.57 18.97 -3.40
CA ILE A 260 -24.50 18.62 -2.33
C ILE A 260 -25.28 17.37 -2.76
N PHE A 261 -25.10 16.26 -2.06
CA PHE A 261 -25.91 15.06 -2.27
C PHE A 261 -27.19 15.14 -1.44
N VAL A 262 -28.32 14.90 -2.09
CA VAL A 262 -29.67 14.88 -1.50
C VAL A 262 -30.22 13.46 -1.62
N THR A 263 -30.65 12.87 -0.51
CA THR A 263 -31.23 11.51 -0.44
C THR A 263 -32.72 11.50 -0.61
#